data_d6980499349dac15dbf1cb194440e9c0
#
_entry.id   d6980499349dac15dbf1cb194440e9c0
#
_cell.length_a   1.000
_cell.length_b   1.000
_cell.length_c   1.000
_cell.angle_alpha   90.00
_cell.angle_beta   90.00
_cell.angle_gamma   90.00
#
_symmetry.space_group_name_H-M   'P 1'
#
loop_
_entity.id
_entity.type
_entity.pdbx_description
1 polymer ?
#
loop_
_entity_poly.entity_id
_entity_poly.type
_entity_poly.pdbx_seq_one_letter_code
_entity_poly.pdbx_strand_id
1 'polypeptide(L)'
;MKLANGVIRHTFGAPEKFSCLRTLSFTPRRKELASLSDPKPPFSREEIGFSSSSKGTVFTLPLTPGERLYGFGLQLKSFEQTGKKRIVRNNADPQADSGDSHAPAPFYLSTKGYAVLVDTARYAKFYTGCAKRLDGIRGADKQLGLNVQELYAATGGGNQVYVEIPFAQGADIYLFTGEDMRDALARYILYCGGGVLPPLWGLGIHYRTKTDFTAEEISSVVRELRDLDMPCDMIGVEPGWHTHAYSCTYQWDKF
;
A
#
# COMPACT_ATOMS: atom_id res chain seq x y z
N MET A 1 -1.85 -10.91 -19.10
CA MET A 1 -1.43 -9.99 -20.18
C MET A 1 -0.11 -9.37 -19.79
N LYS A 2 0.92 -9.55 -20.60
CA LYS A 2 2.23 -8.88 -20.41
C LYS A 2 2.10 -7.40 -20.78
N LEU A 3 2.58 -6.51 -19.93
CA LEU A 3 2.51 -5.04 -20.10
C LEU A 3 3.88 -4.44 -20.44
N ALA A 4 4.94 -5.00 -19.87
CA ALA A 4 6.35 -4.66 -20.11
C ALA A 4 7.23 -5.83 -19.64
N ASN A 5 8.57 -5.71 -19.76
CA ASN A 5 9.50 -6.68 -19.21
C ASN A 5 9.35 -6.78 -17.70
N GLY A 6 9.07 -7.99 -17.20
CA GLY A 6 8.79 -8.25 -15.79
C GLY A 6 7.52 -7.61 -15.24
N VAL A 7 6.60 -7.10 -16.09
CA VAL A 7 5.33 -6.52 -15.65
C VAL A 7 4.16 -7.22 -16.30
N ILE A 8 3.37 -7.90 -15.49
CA ILE A 8 2.24 -8.72 -15.94
C ILE A 8 0.97 -8.28 -15.21
N ARG A 9 -0.15 -8.24 -15.92
CA ARG A 9 -1.47 -8.06 -15.33
C ARG A 9 -2.34 -9.28 -15.55
N HIS A 10 -2.95 -9.77 -14.49
CA HIS A 10 -3.99 -10.80 -14.52
C HIS A 10 -5.32 -10.20 -14.10
N THR A 11 -6.30 -10.26 -14.98
CA THR A 11 -7.66 -9.79 -14.71
C THR A 11 -8.53 -10.95 -14.26
N PHE A 12 -9.25 -10.77 -13.16
CA PHE A 12 -10.18 -11.75 -12.61
C PHE A 12 -11.55 -11.12 -12.38
N GLY A 13 -12.61 -11.82 -12.74
CA GLY A 13 -13.97 -11.35 -12.59
C GLY A 13 -14.23 -10.02 -13.31
N ALA A 14 -14.97 -9.14 -12.66
CA ALA A 14 -15.29 -7.79 -13.14
C ALA A 14 -14.61 -6.73 -12.26
N PRO A 15 -13.39 -6.28 -12.60
CA PRO A 15 -12.72 -5.21 -11.88
C PRO A 15 -13.52 -3.91 -11.88
N GLU A 16 -13.44 -3.17 -10.80
CA GLU A 16 -14.14 -1.90 -10.65
C GLU A 16 -13.54 -0.82 -11.56
N LYS A 17 -14.37 0.16 -11.95
CA LYS A 17 -13.92 1.31 -12.74
C LYS A 17 -12.94 2.20 -11.95
N PHE A 18 -13.14 2.30 -10.63
CA PHE A 18 -12.29 3.04 -9.71
C PHE A 18 -11.40 2.09 -8.94
N SER A 19 -10.11 2.21 -9.12
CA SER A 19 -9.08 1.46 -8.44
C SER A 19 -7.82 2.30 -8.32
N CYS A 20 -6.80 1.84 -7.60
CA CYS A 20 -5.57 2.60 -7.41
C CYS A 20 -4.94 3.01 -8.75
N LEU A 21 -4.78 2.08 -9.69
CA LEU A 21 -4.14 2.38 -10.97
C LEU A 21 -5.08 2.97 -12.02
N ARG A 22 -6.37 2.69 -11.97
CA ARG A 22 -7.33 3.21 -12.96
C ARG A 22 -7.73 4.65 -12.72
N THR A 23 -7.61 5.12 -11.47
CA THR A 23 -7.99 6.49 -11.07
C THR A 23 -6.84 7.47 -11.20
N LEU A 24 -5.60 7.00 -11.10
CA LEU A 24 -4.42 7.84 -11.17
C LEU A 24 -3.98 8.06 -12.62
N SER A 25 -3.68 9.31 -12.95
CA SER A 25 -3.02 9.64 -14.21
C SER A 25 -1.52 9.42 -14.06
N PHE A 26 -1.00 8.39 -14.69
CA PHE A 26 0.44 8.12 -14.75
C PHE A 26 0.83 7.61 -16.14
N THR A 27 2.10 7.80 -16.49
CA THR A 27 2.64 7.33 -17.76
C THR A 27 3.80 6.37 -17.48
N PRO A 28 3.64 5.07 -17.79
CA PRO A 28 4.72 4.10 -17.60
C PRO A 28 6.00 4.50 -18.37
N ARG A 29 7.13 4.36 -17.73
CA ARG A 29 8.47 4.55 -18.30
C ARG A 29 8.84 3.36 -19.20
N ARG A 30 8.18 3.28 -20.36
CA ARG A 30 8.24 2.11 -21.25
C ARG A 30 9.64 1.83 -21.79
N LYS A 31 10.43 2.87 -22.09
CA LYS A 31 11.81 2.72 -22.61
C LYS A 31 12.71 2.10 -21.55
N GLU A 32 12.64 2.60 -20.34
CA GLU A 32 13.42 2.11 -19.20
C GLU A 32 13.02 0.66 -18.85
N LEU A 33 11.72 0.37 -18.81
CA LEU A 33 11.23 -1.00 -18.58
C LEU A 33 11.70 -1.98 -19.69
N ALA A 34 11.72 -1.54 -20.94
CA ALA A 34 12.14 -2.38 -22.06
C ALA A 34 13.67 -2.67 -22.04
N SER A 35 14.48 -1.83 -21.38
CA SER A 35 15.92 -2.05 -21.23
C SER A 35 16.29 -3.04 -20.10
N LEU A 36 15.33 -3.37 -19.23
CA LEU A 36 15.54 -4.34 -18.15
C LEU A 36 15.41 -5.77 -18.64
N SER A 37 15.95 -6.72 -17.88
CA SER A 37 15.73 -8.16 -18.09
C SER A 37 14.23 -8.50 -18.05
N ASP A 38 13.87 -9.69 -18.53
CA ASP A 38 12.50 -10.18 -18.50
C ASP A 38 12.42 -11.53 -17.76
N PRO A 39 12.56 -11.49 -16.42
CA PRO A 39 12.55 -12.70 -15.61
C PRO A 39 11.18 -13.38 -15.65
N LYS A 40 11.18 -14.70 -15.51
CA LYS A 40 9.95 -15.47 -15.45
C LYS A 40 9.17 -15.12 -14.17
N PRO A 41 7.83 -15.03 -14.26
CA PRO A 41 7.02 -14.84 -13.06
C PRO A 41 7.19 -16.02 -12.08
N PRO A 42 7.13 -15.76 -10.76
CA PRO A 42 7.32 -16.79 -9.73
C PRO A 42 6.18 -17.81 -9.71
N PHE A 43 5.03 -17.45 -10.25
CA PHE A 43 3.84 -18.29 -10.38
C PHE A 43 3.01 -17.83 -11.59
N SER A 44 2.24 -18.76 -12.12
CA SER A 44 1.36 -18.54 -13.27
C SER A 44 0.00 -17.96 -12.84
N ARG A 45 -0.83 -17.59 -13.83
CA ARG A 45 -2.21 -17.15 -13.59
C ARG A 45 -3.07 -18.25 -12.95
N GLU A 46 -2.84 -19.49 -13.35
CA GLU A 46 -3.59 -20.68 -12.95
C GLU A 46 -3.34 -21.04 -11.48
N GLU A 47 -2.19 -20.64 -10.93
CA GLU A 47 -1.86 -20.81 -9.52
C GLU A 47 -2.50 -19.75 -8.62
N ILE A 48 -3.07 -18.68 -9.20
CA ILE A 48 -3.83 -17.68 -8.46
C ILE A 48 -5.27 -18.18 -8.31
N GLY A 49 -5.64 -18.57 -7.10
CA GLY A 49 -7.03 -18.91 -6.78
C GLY A 49 -7.92 -17.69 -6.79
N PHE A 50 -9.12 -17.81 -7.37
CA PHE A 50 -10.11 -16.76 -7.44
C PHE A 50 -11.50 -17.27 -7.12
N SER A 51 -12.26 -16.54 -6.32
CA SER A 51 -13.69 -16.76 -6.13
C SER A 51 -14.40 -15.43 -5.86
N SER A 52 -15.65 -15.32 -6.32
CA SER A 52 -16.49 -14.15 -6.10
C SER A 52 -17.86 -14.56 -5.62
N SER A 53 -18.45 -13.76 -4.75
CA SER A 53 -19.79 -13.93 -4.20
C SER A 53 -20.46 -12.57 -3.99
N SER A 54 -21.71 -12.55 -3.54
CA SER A 54 -22.39 -11.30 -3.15
C SER A 54 -21.69 -10.53 -2.03
N LYS A 55 -20.84 -11.20 -1.22
CA LYS A 55 -20.07 -10.58 -0.14
C LYS A 55 -18.74 -9.97 -0.59
N GLY A 56 -18.28 -10.32 -1.78
CA GLY A 56 -17.03 -9.80 -2.34
C GLY A 56 -16.18 -10.86 -3.04
N THR A 57 -14.93 -10.52 -3.27
CA THR A 57 -13.97 -11.32 -4.01
C THR A 57 -12.85 -11.80 -3.10
N VAL A 58 -12.37 -13.01 -3.37
CA VAL A 58 -11.26 -13.65 -2.67
C VAL A 58 -10.21 -14.10 -3.67
N PHE A 59 -8.94 -13.82 -3.34
CA PHE A 59 -7.78 -14.37 -4.04
C PHE A 59 -6.92 -15.21 -3.10
N THR A 60 -6.26 -16.20 -3.65
CA THR A 60 -5.16 -16.92 -3.01
C THR A 60 -3.95 -16.89 -3.92
N LEU A 61 -2.82 -16.37 -3.41
CA LEU A 61 -1.56 -16.33 -4.16
C LEU A 61 -0.54 -17.24 -3.47
N PRO A 62 0.31 -17.93 -4.23
CA PRO A 62 1.36 -18.79 -3.66
C PRO A 62 2.27 -18.01 -2.71
N LEU A 63 2.72 -18.69 -1.66
CA LEU A 63 3.76 -18.23 -0.73
C LEU A 63 4.62 -19.44 -0.39
N THR A 64 5.91 -19.37 -0.68
CA THR A 64 6.82 -20.49 -0.45
C THR A 64 7.37 -20.50 0.97
N PRO A 65 7.71 -21.67 1.54
CA PRO A 65 8.35 -21.74 2.86
C PRO A 65 9.63 -20.89 2.93
N GLY A 66 9.78 -20.13 4.01
CA GLY A 66 10.93 -19.23 4.23
C GLY A 66 10.89 -17.92 3.43
N GLU A 67 9.89 -17.72 2.61
CA GLU A 67 9.65 -16.45 1.92
C GLU A 67 9.19 -15.38 2.90
N ARG A 68 9.74 -14.17 2.80
CA ARG A 68 9.35 -13.02 3.62
C ARG A 68 8.74 -11.93 2.76
N LEU A 69 7.72 -11.28 3.31
CA LEU A 69 6.96 -10.23 2.65
C LEU A 69 7.15 -8.89 3.35
N TYR A 70 7.22 -7.84 2.54
CA TYR A 70 7.36 -6.44 2.96
C TYR A 70 6.38 -5.57 2.19
N GLY A 71 6.05 -4.37 2.68
CA GLY A 71 5.20 -3.44 1.94
C GLY A 71 3.93 -3.06 2.70
N PHE A 72 2.79 -3.04 2.01
CA PHE A 72 1.49 -2.53 2.47
C PHE A 72 1.48 -1.03 2.78
N GLY A 73 2.36 -0.27 2.11
CA GLY A 73 2.50 1.17 2.30
C GLY A 73 3.29 1.52 3.57
N LEU A 74 2.96 2.64 4.18
CA LEU A 74 3.61 3.10 5.39
C LEU A 74 3.15 2.25 6.59
N GLN A 75 4.02 1.35 7.08
CA GLN A 75 3.75 0.50 8.24
C GLN A 75 4.61 0.93 9.43
N LEU A 76 3.98 1.30 10.55
CA LEU A 76 4.66 1.93 11.68
C LEU A 76 5.16 0.92 12.73
N LYS A 77 4.52 -0.25 12.86
CA LYS A 77 4.78 -1.17 13.97
C LYS A 77 5.78 -2.27 13.62
N SER A 78 5.86 -2.68 12.36
CA SER A 78 6.75 -3.73 11.94
C SER A 78 7.11 -3.60 10.46
N PHE A 79 8.36 -3.90 10.12
CA PHE A 79 8.85 -3.84 8.76
C PHE A 79 8.50 -5.11 7.98
N GLU A 80 8.73 -6.30 8.56
CA GLU A 80 8.33 -7.57 7.97
C GLU A 80 6.83 -7.81 8.18
N GLN A 81 6.16 -8.25 7.12
CA GLN A 81 4.72 -8.41 7.06
C GLN A 81 4.27 -9.88 6.97
N THR A 82 5.20 -10.84 6.93
CA THR A 82 4.90 -12.28 6.87
C THR A 82 4.21 -12.75 8.15
N GLY A 83 3.29 -13.69 8.03
CA GLY A 83 2.57 -14.26 9.17
C GLY A 83 1.54 -13.33 9.80
N LYS A 84 1.14 -12.25 9.11
CA LYS A 84 0.26 -11.22 9.66
C LYS A 84 -1.03 -11.08 8.87
N LYS A 85 -2.05 -10.58 9.55
CA LYS A 85 -3.22 -10.01 8.91
C LYS A 85 -3.01 -8.52 8.69
N ARG A 86 -3.24 -8.05 7.46
CA ARG A 86 -3.14 -6.62 7.09
C ARG A 86 -4.46 -6.13 6.57
N ILE A 87 -4.97 -5.05 7.15
CA ILE A 87 -6.14 -4.33 6.65
C ILE A 87 -5.60 -3.09 5.94
N VAL A 88 -5.74 -3.05 4.63
CA VAL A 88 -5.33 -1.90 3.81
C VAL A 88 -6.42 -0.84 3.91
N ARG A 89 -6.28 0.03 4.91
CA ARG A 89 -7.26 1.08 5.24
C ARG A 89 -6.55 2.33 5.75
N ASN A 90 -6.99 3.50 5.31
CA ASN A 90 -6.49 4.76 5.84
C ASN A 90 -6.90 4.93 7.31
N ASN A 91 -5.92 5.25 8.13
CA ASN A 91 -6.11 5.59 9.53
C ASN A 91 -4.99 6.56 9.95
N ALA A 92 -5.38 7.75 10.41
CA ALA A 92 -4.44 8.79 10.80
C ALA A 92 -3.67 8.44 12.09
N ASP A 93 -4.26 7.60 12.95
CA ASP A 93 -3.68 7.23 14.24
C ASP A 93 -3.88 5.72 14.54
N PRO A 94 -3.12 4.83 13.88
CA PRO A 94 -3.25 3.39 14.09
C PRO A 94 -2.69 2.97 15.45
N GLN A 95 -3.55 2.46 16.32
CA GLN A 95 -3.18 2.00 17.67
C GLN A 95 -2.61 0.59 17.68
N ALA A 96 -3.02 -0.26 16.76
CA ALA A 96 -2.63 -1.68 16.68
C ALA A 96 -1.83 -1.98 15.41
N ASP A 97 -1.10 -3.11 15.42
CA ASP A 97 -0.40 -3.65 14.24
C ASP A 97 -1.38 -4.38 13.29
N SER A 98 -2.41 -3.70 12.84
CA SER A 98 -3.49 -4.23 12.01
C SER A 98 -3.26 -4.06 10.50
N GLY A 99 -2.33 -3.19 10.10
CA GLY A 99 -2.10 -2.79 8.71
C GLY A 99 -2.70 -1.44 8.34
N ASP A 100 -3.56 -0.88 9.19
CA ASP A 100 -4.06 0.49 9.06
C ASP A 100 -2.89 1.48 9.11
N SER A 101 -2.89 2.51 8.27
CA SER A 101 -1.85 3.53 8.29
C SER A 101 -2.27 4.82 7.58
N HIS A 102 -1.45 5.87 7.67
CA HIS A 102 -1.66 7.12 6.92
C HIS A 102 -1.64 6.91 5.40
N ALA A 103 -0.79 6.00 4.92
CA ALA A 103 -0.61 5.73 3.50
C ALA A 103 -0.54 4.20 3.25
N PRO A 104 -1.67 3.49 3.39
CA PRO A 104 -1.73 2.07 3.11
C PRO A 104 -1.70 1.83 1.60
N ALA A 105 -1.12 0.70 1.18
CA ALA A 105 -1.11 0.28 -0.21
C ALA A 105 -1.42 -1.22 -0.32
N PRO A 106 -2.27 -1.66 -1.26
CA PRO A 106 -2.53 -3.08 -1.52
C PRO A 106 -1.39 -3.71 -2.33
N PHE A 107 -0.16 -3.48 -1.88
CA PHE A 107 1.09 -3.83 -2.55
C PHE A 107 2.06 -4.47 -1.57
N TYR A 108 2.67 -5.58 -1.97
CA TYR A 108 3.74 -6.21 -1.20
C TYR A 108 4.89 -6.68 -2.09
N LEU A 109 6.06 -6.75 -1.48
CA LEU A 109 7.32 -7.24 -2.04
C LEU A 109 7.68 -8.58 -1.40
N SER A 110 8.25 -9.47 -2.18
CA SER A 110 8.74 -10.77 -1.75
C SER A 110 10.26 -10.87 -1.85
N THR A 111 10.88 -11.54 -0.87
CA THR A 111 12.31 -11.92 -0.93
C THR A 111 12.64 -12.84 -2.10
N LYS A 112 11.65 -13.34 -2.83
CA LYS A 112 11.81 -14.15 -4.06
C LYS A 112 11.92 -13.31 -5.35
N GLY A 113 12.15 -11.99 -5.23
CA GLY A 113 12.37 -11.12 -6.38
C GLY A 113 11.10 -10.75 -7.13
N TYR A 114 9.97 -10.67 -6.46
CA TYR A 114 8.74 -10.19 -7.08
C TYR A 114 7.94 -9.27 -6.16
N ALA A 115 7.02 -8.53 -6.76
CA ALA A 115 6.02 -7.77 -6.04
C ALA A 115 4.63 -8.02 -6.63
N VAL A 116 3.62 -7.85 -5.79
CA VAL A 116 2.21 -7.95 -6.16
C VAL A 116 1.49 -6.68 -5.77
N LEU A 117 0.72 -6.13 -6.72
CA LEU A 117 -0.28 -5.10 -6.45
C LEU A 117 -1.66 -5.68 -6.75
N VAL A 118 -2.55 -5.61 -5.78
CA VAL A 118 -3.98 -5.91 -5.96
C VAL A 118 -4.67 -4.59 -6.23
N ASP A 119 -5.08 -4.35 -7.48
CA ASP A 119 -5.61 -3.05 -7.88
C ASP A 119 -7.06 -2.86 -7.43
N THR A 120 -7.21 -2.31 -6.22
CA THR A 120 -8.49 -1.99 -5.60
C THR A 120 -8.41 -0.71 -4.77
N ALA A 121 -9.48 0.07 -4.76
CA ALA A 121 -9.67 1.21 -3.85
C ALA A 121 -10.48 0.84 -2.60
N ARG A 122 -10.84 -0.43 -2.43
CA ARG A 122 -11.58 -0.92 -1.26
C ARG A 122 -10.67 -1.28 -0.11
N TYR A 123 -11.20 -1.35 1.08
CA TYR A 123 -10.52 -1.84 2.27
C TYR A 123 -10.26 -3.36 2.15
N ALA A 124 -9.17 -3.69 1.48
CA ALA A 124 -8.78 -5.09 1.30
C ALA A 124 -8.11 -5.65 2.57
N LYS A 125 -8.29 -6.95 2.80
CA LYS A 125 -7.65 -7.67 3.89
C LYS A 125 -6.70 -8.71 3.31
N PHE A 126 -5.47 -8.70 3.77
CA PHE A 126 -4.44 -9.66 3.39
C PHE A 126 -4.09 -10.52 4.60
N TYR A 127 -3.98 -11.82 4.37
CA TYR A 127 -3.48 -12.80 5.33
C TYR A 127 -2.21 -13.40 4.75
N THR A 128 -1.07 -12.95 5.22
CA THR A 128 0.25 -13.21 4.62
C THR A 128 0.89 -14.46 5.20
N GLY A 129 0.35 -15.63 4.90
CA GLY A 129 0.81 -16.91 5.46
C GLY A 129 0.36 -17.15 6.90
N CYS A 130 -0.58 -16.37 7.44
CA CYS A 130 -1.22 -16.64 8.72
C CYS A 130 -2.55 -17.39 8.53
N ALA A 131 -3.10 -17.93 9.63
CA ALA A 131 -4.41 -18.52 9.65
C ALA A 131 -5.48 -17.51 9.21
N LYS A 132 -6.40 -17.93 8.35
CA LYS A 132 -7.54 -17.14 7.89
C LYS A 132 -8.80 -17.54 8.64
N ARG A 133 -9.72 -16.59 8.78
CA ARG A 133 -11.03 -16.89 9.34
C ARG A 133 -11.83 -17.72 8.33
N LEU A 134 -12.47 -18.80 8.81
CA LEU A 134 -13.33 -19.65 7.99
C LEU A 134 -14.70 -19.00 7.70
N ASP A 135 -15.10 -18.00 8.49
CA ASP A 135 -16.33 -17.20 8.35
C ASP A 135 -16.17 -15.99 7.41
N GLY A 136 -15.06 -15.87 6.70
CA GLY A 136 -14.83 -14.84 5.70
C GLY A 136 -15.71 -14.98 4.45
N ILE A 137 -15.44 -14.19 3.43
CA ILE A 137 -16.23 -14.10 2.19
C ILE A 137 -16.48 -15.48 1.56
N ARG A 138 -15.52 -16.39 1.67
CA ARG A 138 -15.58 -17.75 1.12
C ARG A 138 -16.46 -18.71 1.95
N GLY A 139 -16.66 -18.43 3.23
CA GLY A 139 -17.45 -19.30 4.15
C GLY A 139 -18.96 -19.14 4.03
N ALA A 140 -19.43 -18.20 3.20
CA ALA A 140 -20.86 -17.85 3.15
C ALA A 140 -21.75 -18.89 2.48
N ASP A 141 -21.19 -19.73 1.63
CA ASP A 141 -21.97 -20.66 0.78
C ASP A 141 -21.99 -22.11 1.30
N LYS A 142 -21.31 -22.38 2.41
CA LYS A 142 -21.36 -23.68 3.09
C LYS A 142 -21.83 -23.45 4.53
N GLN A 143 -22.97 -24.03 4.89
CA GLN A 143 -23.29 -24.32 6.29
C GLN A 143 -22.24 -25.34 6.80
N LEU A 144 -21.07 -24.84 7.17
CA LEU A 144 -20.08 -25.60 7.89
C LEU A 144 -20.60 -25.77 9.30
N GLY A 145 -20.97 -26.98 9.67
CA GLY A 145 -21.20 -27.37 11.07
C GLY A 145 -19.90 -27.32 11.86
N LEU A 146 -19.28 -26.12 11.91
CA LEU A 146 -18.06 -25.87 12.65
C LEU A 146 -18.38 -25.92 14.15
N ASN A 147 -17.74 -26.79 14.88
CA ASN A 147 -17.77 -26.75 16.33
C ASN A 147 -16.92 -25.53 16.84
N VAL A 148 -17.14 -25.15 18.10
CA VAL A 148 -16.46 -23.99 18.70
C VAL A 148 -14.93 -24.15 18.67
N GLN A 149 -14.40 -25.36 18.73
CA GLN A 149 -12.95 -25.61 18.65
C GLN A 149 -12.38 -25.34 17.26
N GLU A 150 -13.12 -25.63 16.19
CA GLU A 150 -12.72 -25.34 14.81
C GLU A 150 -12.76 -23.83 14.50
N LEU A 151 -13.68 -23.07 15.12
CA LEU A 151 -13.73 -21.62 15.02
C LEU A 151 -12.49 -20.93 15.59
N TYR A 152 -11.88 -21.51 16.61
CA TYR A 152 -10.70 -21.01 17.28
C TYR A 152 -9.40 -21.76 16.89
N ALA A 153 -9.51 -22.87 16.16
CA ALA A 153 -8.34 -23.56 15.65
C ALA A 153 -7.59 -22.62 14.70
N ALA A 154 -6.34 -22.33 15.04
CA ALA A 154 -5.40 -21.75 14.12
C ALA A 154 -5.16 -22.80 13.01
N THR A 155 -5.90 -22.70 11.91
CA THR A 155 -5.56 -23.45 10.69
C THR A 155 -4.17 -22.96 10.28
N GLY A 156 -3.19 -23.85 10.37
CA GLY A 156 -1.77 -23.55 10.30
C GLY A 156 -1.39 -22.58 9.18
N GLY A 157 -0.31 -21.85 9.38
CA GLY A 157 0.23 -20.88 8.45
C GLY A 157 0.28 -21.51 7.05
N GLY A 158 -0.49 -20.98 6.15
CA GLY A 158 -0.63 -21.55 4.81
C GLY A 158 0.52 -21.09 3.93
N ASN A 159 0.89 -21.90 2.97
CA ASN A 159 1.81 -21.55 1.88
C ASN A 159 1.10 -20.61 0.87
N GLN A 160 0.37 -19.61 1.36
CA GLN A 160 -0.39 -18.68 0.51
C GLN A 160 -0.63 -17.33 1.18
N VAL A 161 -0.73 -16.32 0.36
CA VAL A 161 -1.32 -15.04 0.70
C VAL A 161 -2.80 -15.09 0.33
N TYR A 162 -3.67 -14.89 1.32
CA TYR A 162 -5.12 -14.86 1.11
C TYR A 162 -5.58 -13.41 1.14
N VAL A 163 -6.37 -12.99 0.15
CA VAL A 163 -6.84 -11.61 -0.01
C VAL A 163 -8.35 -11.58 -0.08
N GLU A 164 -8.97 -10.78 0.77
CA GLU A 164 -10.41 -10.50 0.75
C GLU A 164 -10.66 -9.05 0.32
N ILE A 165 -11.51 -8.86 -0.68
CA ILE A 165 -11.96 -7.53 -1.13
C ILE A 165 -13.47 -7.47 -0.98
N PRO A 166 -13.98 -6.85 0.10
CA PRO A 166 -15.42 -6.79 0.36
C PRO A 166 -16.19 -6.10 -0.78
N PHE A 167 -17.33 -6.68 -1.16
CA PHE A 167 -18.26 -6.17 -2.17
C PHE A 167 -17.70 -6.01 -3.58
N ALA A 168 -16.44 -6.41 -3.84
CA ALA A 168 -15.88 -6.44 -5.19
C ALA A 168 -16.37 -7.66 -5.97
N GLN A 169 -16.47 -7.55 -7.29
CA GLN A 169 -16.78 -8.68 -8.19
C GLN A 169 -15.55 -9.15 -8.97
N GLY A 170 -14.39 -8.59 -8.68
CA GLY A 170 -13.12 -8.91 -9.29
C GLY A 170 -12.09 -7.81 -9.06
N ALA A 171 -10.86 -8.07 -9.49
CA ALA A 171 -9.78 -7.09 -9.49
C ALA A 171 -8.71 -7.46 -10.51
N ASP A 172 -7.88 -6.49 -10.86
CA ASP A 172 -6.62 -6.75 -11.55
C ASP A 172 -5.52 -7.05 -10.52
N ILE A 173 -4.77 -8.12 -10.77
CA ILE A 173 -3.56 -8.46 -10.03
C ILE A 173 -2.36 -8.12 -10.91
N TYR A 174 -1.53 -7.19 -10.46
CA TYR A 174 -0.27 -6.86 -11.13
C TYR A 174 0.87 -7.59 -10.46
N LEU A 175 1.70 -8.21 -11.27
CA LEU A 175 2.90 -8.92 -10.86
C LEU A 175 4.11 -8.19 -11.46
N PHE A 176 5.02 -7.79 -10.61
CA PHE A 176 6.29 -7.18 -10.98
C PHE A 176 7.41 -8.15 -10.62
N THR A 177 8.11 -8.67 -11.63
CA THR A 177 9.12 -9.71 -11.46
C THR A 177 10.49 -9.12 -11.74
N GLY A 178 11.43 -9.27 -10.82
CA GLY A 178 12.81 -8.79 -10.91
C GLY A 178 13.82 -9.89 -10.61
N GLU A 179 15.10 -9.57 -10.75
CA GLU A 179 16.21 -10.42 -10.34
C GLU A 179 16.28 -10.52 -8.79
N ASP A 180 15.90 -9.43 -8.14
CA ASP A 180 15.77 -9.34 -6.69
C ASP A 180 14.58 -8.44 -6.30
N MET A 181 14.40 -8.23 -4.99
CA MET A 181 13.32 -7.41 -4.45
C MET A 181 13.43 -5.94 -4.85
N ARG A 182 14.65 -5.40 -5.02
CA ARG A 182 14.86 -4.00 -5.44
C ARG A 182 14.52 -3.81 -6.90
N ASP A 183 14.89 -4.77 -7.76
CA ASP A 183 14.54 -4.74 -9.17
C ASP A 183 13.02 -4.86 -9.37
N ALA A 184 12.34 -5.73 -8.61
CA ALA A 184 10.88 -5.81 -8.62
C ALA A 184 10.21 -4.49 -8.20
N LEU A 185 10.73 -3.82 -7.16
CA LEU A 185 10.28 -2.49 -6.74
C LEU A 185 10.55 -1.42 -7.80
N ALA A 186 11.72 -1.44 -8.41
CA ALA A 186 12.07 -0.49 -9.47
C ALA A 186 11.11 -0.60 -10.66
N ARG A 187 10.71 -1.83 -11.05
CA ARG A 187 9.72 -2.05 -12.11
C ARG A 187 8.34 -1.50 -11.75
N TYR A 188 7.91 -1.70 -10.50
CA TYR A 188 6.67 -1.07 -10.00
C TYR A 188 6.75 0.46 -10.10
N ILE A 189 7.84 1.06 -9.62
CA ILE A 189 8.05 2.52 -9.68
C ILE A 189 8.06 3.02 -11.14
N LEU A 190 8.81 2.37 -12.03
CA LEU A 190 8.86 2.72 -13.45
C LEU A 190 7.52 2.55 -14.14
N TYR A 191 6.76 1.51 -13.80
CA TYR A 191 5.43 1.29 -14.34
C TYR A 191 4.45 2.38 -13.88
N CYS A 192 4.57 2.86 -12.66
CA CYS A 192 3.76 3.95 -12.10
C CYS A 192 4.25 5.36 -12.50
N GLY A 193 5.17 5.48 -13.45
CA GLY A 193 5.63 6.76 -14.00
C GLY A 193 7.03 7.19 -13.55
N GLY A 194 7.67 6.43 -12.66
CA GLY A 194 8.99 6.72 -12.12
C GLY A 194 8.94 7.65 -10.90
N GLY A 195 10.10 7.92 -10.34
CA GLY A 195 10.27 8.89 -9.27
C GLY A 195 10.44 10.31 -9.79
N VAL A 196 10.31 11.27 -8.90
CA VAL A 196 10.61 12.69 -9.14
C VAL A 196 11.85 13.06 -8.33
N LEU A 197 12.82 13.71 -8.97
CA LEU A 197 13.93 14.32 -8.25
C LEU A 197 13.44 15.66 -7.68
N PRO A 198 13.36 15.81 -6.35
CA PRO A 198 12.95 17.07 -5.77
C PRO A 198 14.01 18.15 -6.00
N PRO A 199 13.67 19.45 -5.94
CA PRO A 199 14.64 20.51 -5.95
C PRO A 199 15.55 20.43 -4.72
N LEU A 200 16.77 20.96 -4.81
CA LEU A 200 17.76 20.84 -3.73
C LEU A 200 17.26 21.36 -2.39
N TRP A 201 16.56 22.49 -2.38
CA TRP A 201 15.94 23.04 -1.17
C TRP A 201 14.89 22.11 -0.54
N GLY A 202 14.22 21.27 -1.33
CA GLY A 202 13.27 20.26 -0.84
C GLY A 202 13.93 19.09 -0.10
N LEU A 203 15.27 18.96 -0.18
CA LEU A 203 16.09 18.00 0.56
C LEU A 203 16.77 18.62 1.78
N GLY A 204 16.56 19.92 2.03
CA GLY A 204 17.17 20.66 3.11
C GLY A 204 16.41 20.54 4.43
N ILE A 205 16.70 21.47 5.34
CA ILE A 205 16.10 21.48 6.67
C ILE A 205 14.69 22.07 6.61
N HIS A 206 13.73 21.31 7.11
CA HIS A 206 12.34 21.73 7.27
C HIS A 206 12.05 21.97 8.75
N TYR A 207 11.69 23.20 9.10
CA TYR A 207 11.21 23.53 10.43
C TYR A 207 9.68 23.54 10.44
N ARG A 208 9.09 22.86 11.40
CA ARG A 208 7.64 22.79 11.58
C ARG A 208 7.21 23.65 12.77
N THR A 209 6.33 24.59 12.53
CA THR A 209 5.88 25.56 13.56
C THR A 209 4.89 24.93 14.54
N LYS A 210 4.61 25.62 15.64
CA LYS A 210 3.52 25.24 16.54
C LYS A 210 2.16 25.61 15.94
N THR A 211 1.13 24.87 16.35
CA THR A 211 -0.26 25.03 15.83
C THR A 211 -0.85 26.42 16.16
N ASP A 212 -0.44 27.03 17.25
CA ASP A 212 -0.96 28.31 17.74
C ASP A 212 -0.20 29.55 17.23
N PHE A 213 0.89 29.34 16.47
CA PHE A 213 1.68 30.46 15.95
C PHE A 213 0.90 31.29 14.94
N THR A 214 1.04 32.65 15.11
CA THR A 214 0.61 33.64 14.13
C THR A 214 1.65 33.83 13.02
N ALA A 215 1.30 34.57 11.97
CA ALA A 215 2.24 34.93 10.90
C ALA A 215 3.46 35.73 11.42
N GLU A 216 3.25 36.63 12.39
CA GLU A 216 4.33 37.39 13.01
C GLU A 216 5.29 36.47 13.78
N GLU A 217 4.77 35.56 14.59
CA GLU A 217 5.59 34.60 15.34
C GLU A 217 6.40 33.68 14.41
N ILE A 218 5.80 33.20 13.34
CA ILE A 218 6.51 32.40 12.32
C ILE A 218 7.63 33.23 11.66
N SER A 219 7.32 34.46 11.28
CA SER A 219 8.31 35.39 10.71
C SER A 219 9.44 35.70 11.68
N SER A 220 9.14 35.78 12.98
CA SER A 220 10.16 35.96 14.02
C SER A 220 11.10 34.74 14.10
N VAL A 221 10.55 33.53 14.13
CA VAL A 221 11.34 32.31 14.13
C VAL A 221 12.25 32.22 12.89
N VAL A 222 11.74 32.58 11.72
CA VAL A 222 12.55 32.57 10.48
C VAL A 222 13.73 33.53 10.58
N ARG A 223 13.49 34.76 11.14
CA ARG A 223 14.58 35.72 11.36
C ARG A 223 15.60 35.20 12.38
N GLU A 224 15.14 34.66 13.50
CA GLU A 224 16.01 34.06 14.52
C GLU A 224 16.91 32.96 13.96
N LEU A 225 16.34 32.04 13.15
CA LEU A 225 17.13 30.99 12.47
C LEU A 225 18.21 31.59 11.57
N ARG A 226 17.92 32.68 10.84
CA ARG A 226 18.89 33.39 10.01
C ARG A 226 19.95 34.10 10.82
N ASP A 227 19.58 34.75 11.90
CA ASP A 227 20.50 35.50 12.80
C ASP A 227 21.49 34.54 13.51
N LEU A 228 21.03 33.30 13.77
CA LEU A 228 21.85 32.22 14.33
C LEU A 228 22.63 31.41 13.30
N ASP A 229 22.58 31.79 12.02
CA ASP A 229 23.17 31.06 10.91
C ASP A 229 22.76 29.57 10.84
N MET A 230 21.52 29.30 11.30
CA MET A 230 20.95 27.96 11.24
C MET A 230 20.30 27.70 9.87
N PRO A 231 20.68 26.61 9.17
CA PRO A 231 20.07 26.30 7.89
C PRO A 231 18.58 25.98 8.07
N CYS A 232 17.75 26.59 7.22
CA CYS A 232 16.33 26.28 7.13
C CYS A 232 15.85 26.62 5.72
N ASP A 233 15.41 25.62 4.99
CA ASP A 233 15.00 25.74 3.59
C ASP A 233 13.48 25.80 3.44
N MET A 234 12.75 25.26 4.39
CA MET A 234 11.30 25.22 4.34
C MET A 234 10.68 25.40 5.72
N ILE A 235 9.60 26.15 5.78
CA ILE A 235 8.74 26.25 6.95
C ILE A 235 7.43 25.52 6.69
N GLY A 236 7.16 24.52 7.51
CA GLY A 236 5.86 23.84 7.54
C GLY A 236 4.94 24.52 8.54
N VAL A 237 3.79 24.97 8.06
CA VAL A 237 2.77 25.58 8.93
C VAL A 237 1.78 24.52 9.38
N GLU A 238 1.54 24.44 10.70
CA GLU A 238 0.57 23.51 11.28
C GLU A 238 -0.88 23.92 10.92
N PRO A 239 -1.85 22.97 10.95
CA PRO A 239 -3.24 23.27 10.58
C PRO A 239 -3.91 24.42 11.35
N GLY A 240 -3.31 24.87 12.46
CA GLY A 240 -3.75 26.05 13.21
C GLY A 240 -3.64 27.38 12.46
N TRP A 241 -2.98 27.42 11.29
CA TRP A 241 -3.01 28.60 10.41
C TRP A 241 -4.42 28.86 9.85
N HIS A 242 -5.27 27.84 9.75
CA HIS A 242 -6.68 28.02 9.46
C HIS A 242 -7.39 28.71 10.65
N THR A 243 -8.42 29.49 10.38
CA THR A 243 -9.32 30.06 11.40
C THR A 243 -9.82 28.99 12.36
N HIS A 244 -10.20 27.83 11.79
CA HIS A 244 -10.52 26.61 12.54
C HIS A 244 -9.56 25.52 12.13
N ALA A 245 -8.69 25.10 13.03
CA ALA A 245 -7.71 24.04 12.78
C ALA A 245 -8.41 22.79 12.21
N TYR A 246 -7.81 22.19 11.18
CA TYR A 246 -8.32 21.00 10.46
C TYR A 246 -9.69 21.16 9.76
N SER A 247 -10.26 22.37 9.72
CA SER A 247 -11.57 22.60 9.11
C SER A 247 -11.54 22.58 7.58
N CYS A 248 -10.38 22.72 6.97
CA CYS A 248 -10.18 22.89 5.52
C CYS A 248 -11.01 24.01 4.91
N THR A 249 -11.36 25.03 5.69
CA THR A 249 -12.13 26.21 5.23
C THR A 249 -11.28 27.18 4.43
N TYR A 250 -9.94 27.05 4.52
CA TYR A 250 -8.96 27.96 3.89
C TYR A 250 -9.16 29.42 4.28
N GLN A 251 -9.72 29.66 5.44
CA GLN A 251 -9.79 30.97 6.08
C GLN A 251 -8.61 31.12 7.04
N TRP A 252 -7.92 32.25 6.99
CA TRP A 252 -6.68 32.48 7.73
C TRP A 252 -6.60 33.89 8.27
N ASP A 253 -7.45 34.23 9.18
CA ASP A 253 -7.47 35.51 9.87
C ASP A 253 -6.32 35.71 10.88
N LYS A 254 -5.48 34.70 11.06
CA LYS A 254 -4.22 34.79 11.81
C LYS A 254 -3.01 35.18 10.95
N PHE A 255 -3.17 35.25 9.64
CA PHE A 255 -2.09 35.47 8.67
C PHE A 255 -2.33 36.67 7.77
#